data_36afacafae16ddb2b9b05575c8250014
#
_entry.id   36afacafae16ddb2b9b05575c8250014
#
_cell.length_a   1.000
_cell.length_b   1.000
_cell.length_c   1.000
_cell.angle_alpha   90.00
_cell.angle_beta   90.00
_cell.angle_gamma   90.00
#
_symmetry.space_group_name_H-M   'P 1'
#
loop_
_entity.id
_entity.type
_entity.pdbx_description
1 polymer ?
#
loop_
_entity_poly.entity_id
_entity_poly.type
_entity_poly.pdbx_seq_one_letter_code
_entity_poly.pdbx_strand_id
1 'polypeptide(L)'
;MLTVHLTLTKEDYNEYYTFVTWDAPGNQRKRSLYFLKNMGNIVLFTTVFYFTGLFDRSSLFAFIVISFILITSVLSITGVRSSIRQQAKKISNDPENCSLFTITAITISETGVSLKDEFTERKFNWPAFIKKQENKEYYFLFYSSLEAIIIPKRIFKSSEQLLFEGFLSRFLSFDADLGHLIIE
;
A
#
# COMPACT_ATOMS: atom_id res chain seq x y z
N MET A 1 17.48 -2.90 -23.94
CA MET A 1 18.10 -2.87 -22.61
C MET A 1 18.06 -1.45 -22.09
N LEU A 2 17.53 -1.21 -20.93
CA LEU A 2 17.40 0.09 -20.26
C LEU A 2 18.04 0.01 -18.88
N THR A 3 18.97 0.91 -18.56
CA THR A 3 19.60 0.98 -17.23
C THR A 3 19.32 2.35 -16.65
N VAL A 4 18.76 2.38 -15.44
CA VAL A 4 18.44 3.59 -14.68
C VAL A 4 19.01 3.47 -13.26
N HIS A 5 19.42 4.59 -12.69
CA HIS A 5 19.87 4.64 -11.31
C HIS A 5 18.73 5.09 -10.41
N LEU A 6 18.52 4.35 -9.35
CA LEU A 6 17.50 4.60 -8.34
C LEU A 6 18.15 4.78 -6.98
N THR A 7 17.70 5.78 -6.25
CA THR A 7 17.89 5.89 -4.81
C THR A 7 16.51 5.99 -4.18
N LEU A 8 16.10 4.95 -3.47
CA LEU A 8 14.84 4.97 -2.73
C LEU A 8 14.95 5.93 -1.55
N THR A 9 13.95 6.74 -1.37
CA THR A 9 13.80 7.56 -0.18
C THR A 9 12.95 6.83 0.87
N LYS A 10 13.02 7.27 2.12
CA LYS A 10 12.13 6.75 3.17
C LYS A 10 10.66 6.99 2.86
N GLU A 11 10.36 8.09 2.16
CA GLU A 11 9.02 8.42 1.68
C GLU A 11 8.52 7.41 0.64
N ASP A 12 9.38 7.00 -0.30
CA ASP A 12 9.02 5.96 -1.29
C ASP A 12 8.65 4.65 -0.61
N TYR A 13 9.42 4.27 0.41
CA TYR A 13 9.13 3.07 1.19
C TYR A 13 7.82 3.21 1.98
N ASN A 14 7.58 4.37 2.59
CA ASN A 14 6.35 4.63 3.34
C ASN A 14 5.11 4.58 2.44
N GLU A 15 5.18 5.13 1.24
CA GLU A 15 4.09 5.06 0.25
C GLU A 15 3.87 3.62 -0.23
N TYR A 16 4.94 2.88 -0.53
CA TYR A 16 4.87 1.47 -0.87
C TYR A 16 4.19 0.66 0.24
N TYR A 17 4.67 0.79 1.49
CA TYR A 17 4.14 0.04 2.62
C TYR A 17 2.66 0.34 2.86
N THR A 18 2.28 1.61 2.74
CA THR A 18 0.88 2.05 2.85
C THR A 18 0.03 1.46 1.71
N PHE A 19 0.55 1.49 0.49
CA PHE A 19 -0.12 0.94 -0.67
C PHE A 19 -0.37 -0.56 -0.51
N VAL A 20 0.67 -1.34 -0.23
CA VAL A 20 0.56 -2.82 -0.09
C VAL A 20 -0.33 -3.22 1.07
N THR A 21 -0.23 -2.50 2.21
CA THR A 21 -0.96 -2.86 3.42
C THR A 21 -2.43 -2.45 3.39
N TRP A 22 -2.73 -1.33 2.72
CA TRP A 22 -4.07 -0.73 2.78
C TRP A 22 -4.69 -0.42 1.42
N ASP A 23 -4.00 0.33 0.56
CA ASP A 23 -4.61 0.92 -0.64
C ASP A 23 -4.74 -0.08 -1.81
N ALA A 24 -3.92 -1.14 -1.86
CA ALA A 24 -3.93 -2.11 -2.95
C ALA A 24 -5.33 -2.71 -3.17
N PRO A 25 -5.73 -2.96 -4.43
CA PRO A 25 -7.04 -3.52 -4.78
C PRO A 25 -7.36 -4.82 -4.03
N GLY A 26 -6.38 -5.70 -3.82
CA GLY A 26 -6.53 -6.95 -3.06
C GLY A 26 -6.91 -6.76 -1.59
N ASN A 27 -6.75 -5.56 -1.03
CA ASN A 27 -7.14 -5.26 0.36
C ASN A 27 -8.59 -4.76 0.51
N GLN A 28 -9.39 -4.78 -0.57
CA GLN A 28 -10.77 -4.30 -0.53
C GLN A 28 -11.60 -5.03 0.54
N ARG A 29 -11.46 -6.35 0.65
CA ARG A 29 -12.17 -7.15 1.67
C ARG A 29 -11.76 -6.73 3.09
N LYS A 30 -10.47 -6.51 3.35
CA LYS A 30 -9.98 -6.05 4.66
C LYS A 30 -10.57 -4.68 5.02
N ARG A 31 -10.59 -3.77 4.04
CA ARG A 31 -11.20 -2.44 4.23
C ARG A 31 -12.69 -2.55 4.50
N SER A 32 -13.43 -3.36 3.73
CA SER A 32 -14.86 -3.57 3.95
C SER A 32 -15.16 -4.17 5.31
N LEU A 33 -14.39 -5.17 5.76
CA LEU A 33 -14.54 -5.76 7.09
C LEU A 33 -14.24 -4.75 8.21
N TYR A 34 -13.23 -3.90 8.02
CA TYR A 34 -12.91 -2.84 8.96
C TYR A 34 -14.07 -1.83 9.08
N PHE A 35 -14.65 -1.41 7.95
CA PHE A 35 -15.81 -0.52 7.93
C PHE A 35 -17.03 -1.20 8.57
N LEU A 36 -17.30 -2.46 8.24
CA LEU A 36 -18.41 -3.22 8.80
C LEU A 36 -18.29 -3.33 10.33
N LYS A 37 -17.09 -3.64 10.84
CA LYS A 37 -16.81 -3.68 12.28
C LYS A 37 -17.08 -2.33 12.94
N ASN A 38 -16.64 -1.24 12.32
CA ASN A 38 -16.88 0.12 12.81
C ASN A 38 -18.37 0.46 12.85
N MET A 39 -19.10 0.13 11.77
CA MET A 39 -20.56 0.31 11.72
C MET A 39 -21.27 -0.54 12.78
N GLY A 40 -20.83 -1.79 12.98
CA GLY A 40 -21.36 -2.65 14.04
C GLY A 40 -21.18 -2.05 15.44
N ASN A 41 -20.03 -1.47 15.73
CA ASN A 41 -19.80 -0.76 16.98
C ASN A 41 -20.76 0.45 17.15
N ILE A 42 -20.97 1.24 16.09
CA ILE A 42 -21.90 2.36 16.11
C ILE A 42 -23.31 1.89 16.45
N VAL A 43 -23.80 0.86 15.75
CA VAL A 43 -25.12 0.29 15.99
C VAL A 43 -25.23 -0.24 17.41
N LEU A 44 -24.23 -0.97 17.90
CA LEU A 44 -24.21 -1.50 19.27
C LEU A 44 -24.33 -0.37 20.31
N PHE A 45 -23.50 0.65 20.21
CA PHE A 45 -23.53 1.78 21.14
C PHE A 45 -24.86 2.52 21.07
N THR A 46 -25.39 2.80 19.89
CA THR A 46 -26.70 3.47 19.72
C THR A 46 -27.82 2.65 20.36
N THR A 47 -27.80 1.33 20.18
CA THR A 47 -28.80 0.40 20.76
C THR A 47 -28.72 0.42 22.29
N VAL A 48 -27.52 0.31 22.86
CA VAL A 48 -27.33 0.37 24.33
C VAL A 48 -27.85 1.70 24.88
N PHE A 49 -27.52 2.83 24.25
CA PHE A 49 -28.01 4.15 24.69
C PHE A 49 -29.53 4.25 24.59
N TYR A 50 -30.16 3.68 23.57
CA TYR A 50 -31.61 3.63 23.42
C TYR A 50 -32.25 2.87 24.58
N PHE A 51 -31.78 1.65 24.88
CA PHE A 51 -32.38 0.83 25.97
C PHE A 51 -32.12 1.38 27.37
N THR A 52 -31.10 2.18 27.57
CA THR A 52 -30.86 2.84 28.85
C THR A 52 -31.73 4.05 29.09
N GLY A 53 -32.60 4.45 28.13
CA GLY A 53 -33.48 5.63 28.24
C GLY A 53 -32.70 6.95 28.27
N LEU A 54 -31.44 6.95 27.92
CA LEU A 54 -30.61 8.17 27.95
C LEU A 54 -31.04 9.19 26.90
N PHE A 55 -31.69 8.75 25.83
CA PHE A 55 -32.26 9.66 24.82
C PHE A 55 -33.48 10.40 25.29
N ASP A 56 -34.22 9.86 26.25
CA ASP A 56 -35.47 10.49 26.75
C ASP A 56 -35.19 11.64 27.72
N ARG A 57 -33.98 11.73 28.26
CA ARG A 57 -33.62 12.74 29.28
C ARG A 57 -33.39 14.13 28.71
N SER A 58 -32.88 14.27 27.50
CA SER A 58 -32.65 15.55 26.86
C SER A 58 -32.28 15.37 25.39
N SER A 59 -32.93 16.10 24.49
CA SER A 59 -32.58 16.14 23.08
C SER A 59 -31.13 16.62 22.84
N LEU A 60 -30.64 17.51 23.70
CA LEU A 60 -29.26 18.00 23.66
C LEU A 60 -28.26 16.88 23.98
N PHE A 61 -28.54 16.01 24.93
CA PHE A 61 -27.70 14.85 25.25
C PHE A 61 -27.66 13.87 24.08
N ALA A 62 -28.78 13.56 23.46
CA ALA A 62 -28.85 12.71 22.28
C ALA A 62 -27.98 13.27 21.14
N PHE A 63 -28.04 14.58 20.89
CA PHE A 63 -27.22 15.25 19.88
C PHE A 63 -25.74 15.14 20.18
N ILE A 64 -25.29 15.30 21.42
CA ILE A 64 -23.89 15.16 21.83
C ILE A 64 -23.42 13.73 21.57
N VAL A 65 -24.20 12.71 21.95
CA VAL A 65 -23.84 11.30 21.75
C VAL A 65 -23.70 10.95 20.27
N ILE A 66 -24.66 11.35 19.44
CA ILE A 66 -24.61 11.10 17.99
C ILE A 66 -23.40 11.80 17.37
N SER A 67 -23.14 13.06 17.74
CA SER A 67 -21.98 13.80 17.25
C SER A 67 -20.67 13.12 17.65
N PHE A 68 -20.55 12.64 18.88
CA PHE A 68 -19.38 11.91 19.35
C PHE A 68 -19.17 10.60 18.57
N ILE A 69 -20.23 9.83 18.31
CA ILE A 69 -20.16 8.60 17.51
C ILE A 69 -19.69 8.91 16.09
N LEU A 70 -20.22 9.95 15.45
CA LEU A 70 -19.80 10.35 14.10
C LEU A 70 -18.33 10.77 14.06
N ILE A 71 -17.89 11.60 14.99
CA ILE A 71 -16.52 12.07 15.08
C ILE A 71 -15.56 10.88 15.29
N THR A 72 -15.84 9.99 16.23
CA THR A 72 -14.99 8.82 16.50
C THR A 72 -14.94 7.88 15.31
N SER A 73 -16.02 7.75 14.54
CA SER A 73 -16.05 6.94 13.31
C SER A 73 -15.14 7.52 12.23
N VAL A 74 -15.19 8.82 12.00
CA VAL A 74 -14.31 9.51 11.04
C VAL A 74 -12.84 9.39 11.48
N LEU A 75 -12.55 9.63 12.76
CA LEU A 75 -11.20 9.50 13.31
C LEU A 75 -10.66 8.07 13.20
N SER A 76 -11.50 7.06 13.36
CA SER A 76 -11.09 5.66 13.22
C SER A 76 -10.64 5.35 11.80
N ILE A 77 -11.34 5.86 10.78
CA ILE A 77 -11.01 5.65 9.37
C ILE A 77 -9.67 6.30 9.00
N THR A 78 -9.48 7.55 9.41
CA THR A 78 -8.24 8.30 9.14
C THR A 78 -7.06 7.78 9.96
N GLY A 79 -7.32 7.28 11.18
CA GLY A 79 -6.32 6.75 12.09
C GLY A 79 -5.62 5.50 11.58
N VAL A 80 -6.31 4.62 10.83
CA VAL A 80 -5.69 3.41 10.27
C VAL A 80 -4.53 3.75 9.34
N ARG A 81 -4.75 4.66 8.40
CA ARG A 81 -3.72 5.05 7.44
C ARG A 81 -2.53 5.72 8.14
N SER A 82 -2.80 6.54 9.15
CA SER A 82 -1.77 7.16 9.99
C SER A 82 -0.96 6.10 10.75
N SER A 83 -1.63 5.10 11.33
CA SER A 83 -0.97 4.00 12.06
C SER A 83 -0.06 3.18 11.13
N ILE A 84 -0.52 2.86 9.92
CA ILE A 84 0.29 2.15 8.92
C ILE A 84 1.52 2.99 8.53
N ARG A 85 1.36 4.28 8.29
CA ARG A 85 2.47 5.18 8.01
C ARG A 85 3.48 5.27 9.17
N GLN A 86 3.00 5.26 10.40
CA GLN A 86 3.90 5.22 11.58
C GLN A 86 4.69 3.92 11.64
N GLN A 87 4.09 2.78 11.32
CA GLN A 87 4.79 1.49 11.23
C GLN A 87 5.85 1.53 10.11
N ALA A 88 5.49 2.01 8.93
CA ALA A 88 6.42 2.18 7.81
C ALA A 88 7.63 3.06 8.21
N LYS A 89 7.37 4.18 8.90
CA LYS A 89 8.44 5.06 9.41
C LYS A 89 9.35 4.38 10.43
N LYS A 90 8.81 3.51 11.28
CA LYS A 90 9.64 2.74 12.20
C LYS A 90 10.58 1.81 11.44
N ILE A 91 10.06 1.08 10.45
CA ILE A 91 10.85 0.17 9.62
C ILE A 91 11.90 0.95 8.80
N SER A 92 11.51 2.04 8.15
CA SER A 92 12.43 2.83 7.32
C SER A 92 13.49 3.60 8.10
N ASN A 93 13.29 3.81 9.40
CA ASN A 93 14.26 4.45 10.28
C ASN A 93 15.15 3.44 11.03
N ASP A 94 14.86 2.16 10.92
CA ASP A 94 15.68 1.13 11.53
C ASP A 94 17.07 1.07 10.85
N PRO A 95 18.17 1.17 11.61
CA PRO A 95 19.51 1.09 11.05
C PRO A 95 19.79 -0.20 10.27
N GLU A 96 19.15 -1.31 10.64
CA GLU A 96 19.30 -2.59 9.95
C GLU A 96 18.76 -2.56 8.51
N ASN A 97 17.85 -1.62 8.20
CA ASN A 97 17.23 -1.46 6.90
C ASN A 97 17.92 -0.39 6.02
N CYS A 98 19.08 0.13 6.41
CA CYS A 98 19.78 1.19 5.67
C CYS A 98 20.14 0.77 4.24
N SER A 99 20.40 -0.51 3.99
CA SER A 99 20.72 -1.07 2.68
C SER A 99 19.59 -0.90 1.65
N LEU A 100 18.34 -0.72 2.08
CA LEU A 100 17.20 -0.47 1.18
C LEU A 100 17.29 0.91 0.50
N PHE A 101 18.05 1.83 1.06
CA PHE A 101 18.14 3.23 0.62
C PHE A 101 19.46 3.57 -0.06
N THR A 102 20.23 2.54 -0.46
CA THR A 102 21.46 2.70 -1.24
C THR A 102 21.16 2.95 -2.71
N ILE A 103 22.15 3.52 -3.41
CA ILE A 103 22.06 3.72 -4.85
C ILE A 103 22.02 2.36 -5.53
N THR A 104 20.95 2.09 -6.25
CA THR A 104 20.73 0.83 -6.95
C THR A 104 20.62 1.08 -8.45
N ALA A 105 21.42 0.40 -9.26
CA ALA A 105 21.25 0.36 -10.70
C ALA A 105 20.18 -0.67 -11.06
N ILE A 106 19.11 -0.23 -11.70
CA ILE A 106 18.07 -1.11 -12.24
C ILE A 106 18.34 -1.29 -13.73
N THR A 107 18.57 -2.52 -14.15
CA THR A 107 18.72 -2.88 -15.56
C THR A 107 17.53 -3.73 -16.00
N ILE A 108 16.84 -3.25 -17.01
CA ILE A 108 15.67 -3.90 -17.61
C ILE A 108 16.06 -4.41 -18.99
N SER A 109 15.81 -5.69 -19.21
CA SER A 109 16.16 -6.39 -20.43
C SER A 109 15.02 -7.31 -20.90
N GLU A 110 15.19 -7.97 -22.03
CA GLU A 110 14.23 -8.98 -22.51
C GLU A 110 14.16 -10.21 -21.59
N THR A 111 15.21 -10.49 -20.82
CA THR A 111 15.25 -11.65 -19.90
C THR A 111 14.65 -11.34 -18.53
N GLY A 112 14.61 -10.08 -18.11
CA GLY A 112 14.09 -9.70 -16.81
C GLY A 112 14.64 -8.38 -16.28
N VAL A 113 14.58 -8.23 -14.98
CA VAL A 113 15.02 -7.05 -14.22
C VAL A 113 16.19 -7.44 -13.32
N SER A 114 17.27 -6.70 -13.38
CA SER A 114 18.43 -6.85 -12.50
C SER A 114 18.57 -5.60 -11.64
N LEU A 115 18.75 -5.81 -10.35
CA LEU A 115 19.03 -4.78 -9.35
C LEU A 115 20.47 -4.98 -8.88
N LYS A 116 21.28 -3.96 -8.99
CA LYS A 116 22.67 -3.99 -8.54
C LYS A 116 22.95 -2.78 -7.66
N ASP A 117 23.27 -3.03 -6.42
CA ASP A 117 23.82 -2.04 -5.49
C ASP A 117 25.32 -2.31 -5.24
N GLU A 118 25.91 -1.61 -4.28
CA GLU A 118 27.33 -1.74 -3.93
C GLU A 118 27.68 -3.15 -3.40
N PHE A 119 26.72 -3.82 -2.73
CA PHE A 119 26.96 -5.05 -1.99
C PHE A 119 26.30 -6.27 -2.62
N THR A 120 25.22 -6.08 -3.38
CA THR A 120 24.40 -7.19 -3.85
C THR A 120 23.99 -7.01 -5.31
N GLU A 121 23.79 -8.14 -5.98
CA GLU A 121 23.16 -8.22 -7.29
C GLU A 121 22.02 -9.22 -7.22
N ARG A 122 20.79 -8.76 -7.56
CA ARG A 122 19.58 -9.60 -7.63
C ARG A 122 19.05 -9.59 -9.04
N LYS A 123 18.76 -10.76 -9.58
CA LYS A 123 18.21 -10.93 -10.92
C LYS A 123 16.86 -11.61 -10.85
N PHE A 124 15.88 -11.02 -11.50
CA PHE A 124 14.53 -11.53 -11.59
C PHE A 124 14.16 -11.72 -13.05
N ASN A 125 13.93 -12.95 -13.47
CA ASN A 125 13.35 -13.21 -14.79
C ASN A 125 11.88 -12.78 -14.82
N TRP A 126 11.34 -12.40 -15.97
CA TRP A 126 9.96 -11.95 -16.09
C TRP A 126 8.93 -12.91 -15.46
N PRO A 127 9.04 -14.24 -15.62
CA PRO A 127 8.11 -15.18 -14.97
C PRO A 127 8.17 -15.21 -13.44
N ALA A 128 9.20 -14.61 -12.82
CA ALA A 128 9.29 -14.51 -11.36
C ALA A 128 8.34 -13.44 -10.79
N PHE A 129 7.86 -12.54 -11.62
CA PHE A 129 6.89 -11.53 -11.19
C PHE A 129 5.48 -12.08 -11.25
N ILE A 130 4.80 -12.04 -10.12
CA ILE A 130 3.44 -12.55 -9.98
C ILE A 130 2.38 -11.52 -10.38
N LYS A 131 2.68 -10.23 -10.26
CA LYS A 131 1.81 -9.13 -10.70
C LYS A 131 2.58 -7.83 -10.83
N LYS A 132 2.05 -6.91 -11.63
CA LYS A 132 2.43 -5.50 -11.59
C LYS A 132 1.26 -4.70 -11.02
N GLN A 133 1.58 -3.66 -10.27
CA GLN A 133 0.62 -2.63 -9.87
C GLN A 133 1.27 -1.27 -10.06
N GLU A 134 0.46 -0.26 -10.29
CA GLU A 134 0.94 1.10 -10.43
C GLU A 134 -0.01 2.09 -9.74
N ASN A 135 0.55 3.22 -9.37
CA ASN A 135 -0.20 4.40 -8.99
C ASN A 135 0.33 5.61 -9.77
N LYS A 136 -0.04 6.82 -9.38
CA LYS A 136 0.39 8.05 -10.08
C LYS A 136 1.91 8.23 -10.12
N GLU A 137 2.62 7.77 -9.08
CA GLU A 137 4.04 8.08 -8.84
C GLU A 137 4.96 6.87 -8.92
N TYR A 138 4.43 5.64 -8.84
CA TYR A 138 5.23 4.42 -8.72
C TYR A 138 4.72 3.30 -9.61
N TYR A 139 5.67 2.45 -10.06
CA TYR A 139 5.43 1.09 -10.49
C TYR A 139 5.89 0.14 -9.39
N PHE A 140 5.10 -0.92 -9.14
CA PHE A 140 5.39 -1.99 -8.21
C PHE A 140 5.40 -3.31 -8.94
N LEU A 141 6.58 -3.96 -9.00
CA LEU A 141 6.75 -5.27 -9.62
C LEU A 141 6.85 -6.31 -8.51
N PHE A 142 5.75 -7.01 -8.26
CA PHE A 142 5.67 -7.98 -7.17
C PHE A 142 6.29 -9.32 -7.57
N TYR A 143 7.23 -9.80 -6.77
CA TYR A 143 7.80 -11.15 -6.87
C TYR A 143 7.37 -12.07 -5.70
N SER A 144 6.67 -11.52 -4.71
CA SER A 144 5.91 -12.27 -3.71
C SER A 144 4.61 -11.53 -3.38
N SER A 145 3.79 -12.08 -2.49
CA SER A 145 2.54 -11.44 -2.06
C SER A 145 2.74 -10.08 -1.37
N LEU A 146 3.90 -9.89 -0.74
CA LEU A 146 4.22 -8.71 0.08
C LEU A 146 5.46 -7.95 -0.40
N GLU A 147 6.26 -8.53 -1.28
CA GLU A 147 7.52 -7.95 -1.70
C GLU A 147 7.48 -7.55 -3.16
N ALA A 148 7.92 -6.34 -3.45
CA ALA A 148 7.98 -5.78 -4.79
C ALA A 148 9.23 -4.93 -5.00
N ILE A 149 9.64 -4.83 -6.25
CA ILE A 149 10.57 -3.79 -6.69
C ILE A 149 9.77 -2.49 -6.80
N ILE A 150 10.21 -1.48 -6.06
CA ILE A 150 9.61 -0.15 -6.04
C ILE A 150 10.35 0.71 -7.07
N ILE A 151 9.64 1.18 -8.08
CA ILE A 151 10.23 1.98 -9.15
C ILE A 151 9.47 3.31 -9.23
N PRO A 152 10.05 4.39 -8.68
CA PRO A 152 9.44 5.72 -8.79
C PRO A 152 9.45 6.21 -10.24
N LYS A 153 8.32 6.71 -10.73
CA LYS A 153 8.20 7.21 -12.13
C LYS A 153 9.14 8.40 -12.41
N ARG A 154 9.49 9.17 -11.37
CA ARG A 154 10.39 10.32 -11.46
C ARG A 154 11.83 9.99 -11.91
N ILE A 155 12.25 8.72 -11.84
CA ILE A 155 13.61 8.36 -12.28
C ILE A 155 13.75 8.28 -13.79
N PHE A 156 12.64 8.15 -14.50
CA PHE A 156 12.63 8.02 -15.95
C PHE A 156 12.52 9.38 -16.65
N LYS A 157 13.25 9.54 -17.75
CA LYS A 157 12.91 10.52 -18.78
C LYS A 157 11.71 9.99 -19.58
N SER A 158 10.98 10.89 -20.23
CA SER A 158 9.75 10.50 -20.98
C SER A 158 9.98 9.36 -21.99
N SER A 159 11.11 9.36 -22.71
CA SER A 159 11.45 8.29 -23.66
C SER A 159 11.79 6.96 -22.96
N GLU A 160 12.44 7.02 -21.81
CA GLU A 160 12.81 5.84 -21.01
C GLU A 160 11.57 5.22 -20.38
N GLN A 161 10.62 6.06 -19.93
CA GLN A 161 9.35 5.59 -19.38
C GLN A 161 8.55 4.81 -20.43
N LEU A 162 8.44 5.32 -21.65
CA LEU A 162 7.76 4.62 -22.75
C LEU A 162 8.42 3.27 -23.07
N LEU A 163 9.75 3.22 -23.08
CA LEU A 163 10.47 1.96 -23.27
C LEU A 163 10.20 0.98 -22.12
N PHE A 164 10.21 1.46 -20.88
CA PHE A 164 9.91 0.64 -19.71
C PHE A 164 8.48 0.08 -19.74
N GLU A 165 7.51 0.92 -20.04
CA GLU A 165 6.10 0.50 -20.20
C GLU A 165 5.92 -0.49 -21.33
N GLY A 166 6.70 -0.37 -22.42
CA GLY A 166 6.78 -1.34 -23.50
C GLY A 166 7.28 -2.72 -23.06
N PHE A 167 8.28 -2.77 -22.18
CA PHE A 167 8.70 -4.04 -21.55
C PHE A 167 7.62 -4.62 -20.65
N LEU A 168 7.01 -3.78 -19.81
CA LEU A 168 5.94 -4.23 -18.91
C LEU A 168 4.75 -4.80 -19.66
N SER A 169 4.29 -4.13 -20.72
CA SER A 169 3.16 -4.58 -21.52
C SER A 169 3.44 -5.88 -22.27
N ARG A 170 4.68 -6.08 -22.70
CA ARG A 170 5.09 -7.28 -23.43
C ARG A 170 5.26 -8.51 -22.53
N PHE A 171 5.82 -8.33 -21.35
CA PHE A 171 6.21 -9.45 -20.47
C PHE A 171 5.33 -9.63 -19.24
N LEU A 172 4.62 -8.58 -18.80
CA LEU A 172 3.71 -8.60 -17.65
C LEU A 172 2.32 -8.11 -18.08
N SER A 173 1.74 -8.78 -19.10
CA SER A 173 0.44 -8.42 -19.69
C SER A 173 -0.76 -8.66 -18.75
N PHE A 174 -0.53 -9.19 -17.56
CA PHE A 174 -1.60 -9.51 -16.63
C PHE A 174 -1.62 -8.50 -15.46
N ASP A 175 -2.69 -7.73 -15.35
CA ASP A 175 -3.23 -7.33 -14.06
C ASP A 175 -3.82 -8.60 -13.43
N ALA A 176 -2.94 -9.51 -13.00
CA ALA A 176 -3.37 -10.65 -12.22
C ALA A 176 -3.84 -10.13 -10.87
N ASP A 177 -5.13 -9.87 -10.75
CA ASP A 177 -5.79 -9.66 -9.48
C ASP A 177 -5.77 -11.00 -8.73
N LEU A 178 -4.72 -11.21 -7.94
CA LEU A 178 -4.57 -12.39 -7.09
C LEU A 178 -5.47 -12.33 -5.85
N GLY A 179 -6.51 -11.51 -5.87
CA GLY A 179 -7.49 -11.43 -4.80
C GLY A 179 -8.17 -12.77 -4.45
N HIS A 180 -8.07 -13.77 -5.34
CA HIS A 180 -8.60 -15.12 -5.15
C HIS A 180 -7.57 -16.13 -4.61
N LEU A 181 -6.29 -15.78 -4.50
CA LEU A 181 -5.25 -16.63 -3.92
C LEU A 181 -5.01 -16.35 -2.44
N ILE A 182 -5.87 -15.62 -1.77
CA ILE A 182 -5.89 -15.57 -0.31
C ILE A 182 -6.58 -16.86 0.14
N ILE A 183 -5.75 -17.81 0.31
CA ILE A 183 -5.82 -19.08 1.01
C ILE A 183 -6.84 -19.07 2.13
N GLU A 184 -7.64 -20.11 2.12
CA GLU A 184 -8.45 -20.65 3.22
C GLU A 184 -7.66 -20.76 4.54
#